data_d5b23a92eb7ff3673d113a54f06ef555
#
_entry.id   d5b23a92eb7ff3673d113a54f06ef555
#
_cell.length_a   1.000
_cell.length_b   1.000
_cell.length_c   1.000
_cell.angle_alpha   90.00
_cell.angle_beta   90.00
_cell.angle_gamma   90.00
#
_symmetry.space_group_name_H-M   'P 1'
#
loop_
_entity.id
_entity.type
_entity.pdbx_description
1 polymer ?
#
loop_
_entity_poly.entity_id
_entity_poly.type
_entity_poly.pdbx_seq_one_letter_code
_entity_poly.pdbx_strand_id
1 'polypeptide(L)'
;MKQIINKSIKDILSPEVITFVLKIGIAAFLVSVLFIWYSWEGLTSFIVSYLSWIPWEWLQTSGADVMTFGLAYMIFIIMVTLLTSLYSEKLLISLANQHYPKIEVIGTANISTSILLTLKASMIFLVLFILLLPFIFIPIVGQIVILYLWSVLLKEPTLYDVSALFIEDKKVLKEKKKKTRVLAMLASLFNYVPIVNIFAPIFAQILFLHHVLGEKEES
;
A
#
# COMPACT_ATOMS: atom_id res chain seq x y z
N MET A 1 -3.21 -5.67 20.73
CA MET A 1 -3.61 -4.79 19.61
C MET A 1 -3.51 -3.30 19.95
N LYS A 2 -4.05 -2.81 21.08
CA LYS A 2 -3.95 -1.39 21.47
C LYS A 2 -2.50 -0.92 21.61
N GLN A 3 -1.62 -1.71 22.19
CA GLN A 3 -0.19 -1.40 22.31
C GLN A 3 0.51 -1.31 20.94
N ILE A 4 0.21 -2.22 20.03
CA ILE A 4 0.75 -2.21 18.66
C ILE A 4 0.37 -0.89 17.97
N ILE A 5 -0.90 -0.52 18.01
CA ILE A 5 -1.39 0.72 17.39
C ILE A 5 -0.71 1.95 18.01
N ASN A 6 -0.63 2.02 19.33
CA ASN A 6 0.00 3.17 20.01
C ASN A 6 1.50 3.31 19.69
N LYS A 7 2.26 2.20 19.66
CA LYS A 7 3.66 2.21 19.23
C LYS A 7 3.75 2.68 17.76
N SER A 8 2.95 2.10 16.88
CA SER A 8 2.96 2.45 15.46
C SER A 8 2.59 3.92 15.18
N ILE A 9 1.66 4.51 15.95
CA ILE A 9 1.31 5.92 15.81
C ILE A 9 2.48 6.81 16.27
N LYS A 10 3.20 6.43 17.30
CA LYS A 10 4.39 7.18 17.72
C LYS A 10 5.49 7.13 16.68
N ASP A 11 5.73 5.95 16.11
CA ASP A 11 6.77 5.75 15.12
C ASP A 11 6.46 6.49 13.81
N ILE A 12 5.19 6.46 13.33
CA ILE A 12 4.81 7.16 12.11
C ILE A 12 5.04 8.68 12.20
N LEU A 13 4.96 9.23 13.40
CA LEU A 13 5.20 10.66 13.67
C LEU A 13 6.68 10.98 13.93
N SER A 14 7.56 9.98 13.92
CA SER A 14 8.99 10.22 14.12
C SER A 14 9.62 10.96 12.93
N PRO A 15 10.61 11.84 13.14
CA PRO A 15 11.28 12.55 12.06
C PRO A 15 11.91 11.62 11.02
N GLU A 16 12.38 10.45 11.44
CA GLU A 16 12.99 9.44 10.58
C GLU A 16 11.96 8.90 9.58
N VAL A 17 10.78 8.50 10.07
CA VAL A 17 9.69 7.97 9.23
C VAL A 17 9.11 9.06 8.33
N ILE A 18 8.88 10.27 8.84
CA ILE A 18 8.37 11.40 8.06
C ILE A 18 9.33 11.70 6.90
N THR A 19 10.64 11.79 7.19
CA THR A 19 11.66 12.06 6.17
C THR A 19 11.69 10.95 5.11
N PHE A 20 11.59 9.69 5.52
CA PHE A 20 11.51 8.56 4.62
C PHE A 20 10.28 8.68 3.70
N VAL A 21 9.09 8.90 4.27
CA VAL A 21 7.84 8.99 3.51
C VAL A 21 7.87 10.14 2.51
N LEU A 22 8.39 11.29 2.89
CA LEU A 22 8.52 12.44 1.98
C LEU A 22 9.45 12.12 0.80
N LYS A 23 10.60 11.48 1.04
CA LYS A 23 11.52 11.05 -0.03
C LYS A 23 10.85 10.07 -0.99
N ILE A 24 10.16 9.05 -0.45
CA ILE A 24 9.43 8.06 -1.24
C ILE A 24 8.28 8.72 -2.01
N GLY A 25 7.51 9.60 -1.36
CA GLY A 25 6.41 10.31 -1.98
C GLY A 25 6.85 11.17 -3.17
N ILE A 26 7.95 11.92 -3.03
CA ILE A 26 8.52 12.73 -4.11
C ILE A 26 9.01 11.82 -5.25
N ALA A 27 9.75 10.76 -4.94
CA ALA A 27 10.24 9.82 -5.95
C ALA A 27 9.08 9.14 -6.70
N ALA A 28 8.06 8.66 -5.97
CA ALA A 28 6.87 8.06 -6.56
C ALA A 28 6.11 9.05 -7.45
N PHE A 29 5.98 10.30 -7.01
CA PHE A 29 5.34 11.35 -7.79
C PHE A 29 6.06 11.59 -9.11
N LEU A 30 7.39 11.77 -9.09
CA LEU A 30 8.18 11.99 -10.29
C LEU A 30 8.07 10.81 -11.28
N VAL A 31 8.20 9.57 -10.80
CA VAL A 31 8.06 8.38 -11.64
C VAL A 31 6.65 8.27 -12.23
N SER A 32 5.61 8.54 -11.42
CA SER A 32 4.22 8.47 -11.86
C SER A 32 3.90 9.55 -12.90
N VAL A 33 4.39 10.78 -12.71
CA VAL A 33 4.22 11.86 -13.68
C VAL A 33 4.86 11.51 -15.02
N LEU A 34 6.09 10.97 -15.02
CA LEU A 34 6.75 10.54 -16.24
C LEU A 34 5.99 9.42 -16.96
N PHE A 35 5.51 8.43 -16.19
CA PHE A 35 4.73 7.31 -16.72
C PHE A 35 3.42 7.80 -17.34
N ILE A 36 2.67 8.63 -16.63
CA ILE A 36 1.38 9.17 -17.09
C ILE A 36 1.59 10.07 -18.28
N TRP A 37 2.60 10.94 -18.27
CA TRP A 37 2.91 11.80 -19.40
C TRP A 37 3.15 10.99 -20.69
N TYR A 38 3.93 9.91 -20.58
CA TYR A 38 4.17 9.03 -21.72
C TYR A 38 2.92 8.25 -22.17
N SER A 39 2.06 7.87 -21.24
CA SER A 39 0.92 6.98 -21.49
C SER A 39 -0.41 7.73 -21.66
N TRP A 40 -0.45 9.05 -21.51
CA TRP A 40 -1.68 9.85 -21.44
C TRP A 40 -2.64 9.61 -22.61
N GLU A 41 -2.15 9.79 -23.84
CA GLU A 41 -2.96 9.63 -25.04
C GLU A 41 -3.51 8.21 -25.19
N GLY A 42 -2.69 7.21 -24.90
CA GLY A 42 -3.11 5.81 -24.95
C GLY A 42 -4.18 5.48 -23.91
N LEU A 43 -4.02 5.95 -22.68
CA LEU A 43 -4.99 5.77 -21.61
C LEU A 43 -6.31 6.46 -21.91
N THR A 44 -6.25 7.74 -22.30
CA THR A 44 -7.45 8.53 -22.60
C THR A 44 -8.19 7.94 -23.80
N SER A 45 -7.50 7.59 -24.88
CA SER A 45 -8.10 6.94 -26.06
C SER A 45 -8.76 5.62 -25.72
N PHE A 46 -8.11 4.80 -24.89
CA PHE A 46 -8.69 3.53 -24.43
C PHE A 46 -9.98 3.77 -23.64
N ILE A 47 -9.98 4.74 -22.72
CA ILE A 47 -11.16 5.06 -21.89
C ILE A 47 -12.28 5.64 -22.73
N VAL A 48 -11.99 6.55 -23.68
CA VAL A 48 -12.98 7.10 -24.63
C VAL A 48 -13.61 5.97 -25.42
N SER A 49 -12.80 5.04 -25.95
CA SER A 49 -13.31 3.89 -26.68
C SER A 49 -14.24 3.00 -25.83
N TYR A 50 -13.91 2.82 -24.56
CA TYR A 50 -14.75 2.10 -23.61
C TYR A 50 -16.06 2.84 -23.29
N LEU A 51 -16.06 4.18 -23.30
CA LEU A 51 -17.24 5.02 -23.06
C LEU A 51 -18.06 5.29 -24.34
N SER A 52 -17.67 4.75 -25.49
CA SER A 52 -18.29 5.02 -26.80
C SER A 52 -19.79 4.66 -26.89
N TRP A 53 -20.31 3.82 -25.99
CA TRP A 53 -21.73 3.49 -25.89
C TRP A 53 -22.59 4.63 -25.29
N ILE A 54 -21.97 5.65 -24.67
CA ILE A 54 -22.66 6.81 -24.12
C ILE A 54 -22.98 7.77 -25.27
N PRO A 55 -24.23 8.23 -25.45
CA PRO A 55 -24.61 9.03 -26.63
C PRO A 55 -24.13 10.47 -26.60
N TRP A 56 -23.58 10.96 -25.50
CA TRP A 56 -23.15 12.37 -25.34
C TRP A 56 -21.61 12.48 -25.42
N GLU A 57 -21.07 13.05 -26.49
CA GLU A 57 -19.63 13.22 -26.71
C GLU A 57 -18.91 13.99 -25.57
N TRP A 58 -19.56 15.04 -25.05
CA TRP A 58 -19.00 15.80 -23.94
C TRP A 58 -18.81 14.94 -22.66
N LEU A 59 -19.71 13.98 -22.44
CA LEU A 59 -19.63 13.07 -21.30
C LEU A 59 -18.58 11.97 -21.54
N GLN A 60 -18.40 11.54 -22.79
CA GLN A 60 -17.30 10.62 -23.13
C GLN A 60 -15.95 11.25 -22.86
N THR A 61 -15.71 12.46 -23.36
CA THR A 61 -14.45 13.22 -23.20
C THR A 61 -14.18 13.60 -21.76
N SER A 62 -15.11 14.32 -21.11
CA SER A 62 -14.93 14.74 -19.71
C SER A 62 -14.86 13.54 -18.75
N GLY A 63 -15.65 12.50 -19.01
CA GLY A 63 -15.59 11.26 -18.25
C GLY A 63 -14.26 10.52 -18.41
N ALA A 64 -13.70 10.50 -19.63
CA ALA A 64 -12.39 9.91 -19.88
C ALA A 64 -11.27 10.66 -19.16
N ASP A 65 -11.32 11.99 -19.16
CA ASP A 65 -10.34 12.80 -18.42
C ASP A 65 -10.38 12.51 -16.91
N VAL A 66 -11.58 12.53 -16.31
CA VAL A 66 -11.76 12.23 -14.87
C VAL A 66 -11.27 10.82 -14.55
N MET A 67 -11.60 9.83 -15.38
CA MET A 67 -11.13 8.44 -15.17
C MET A 67 -9.62 8.33 -15.35
N THR A 68 -9.01 9.06 -16.31
CA THR A 68 -7.56 9.09 -16.51
C THR A 68 -6.85 9.68 -15.29
N PHE A 69 -7.36 10.77 -14.72
CA PHE A 69 -6.84 11.33 -13.46
C PHE A 69 -6.99 10.34 -12.29
N GLY A 70 -8.12 9.64 -12.20
CA GLY A 70 -8.33 8.59 -11.20
C GLY A 70 -7.31 7.46 -11.32
N LEU A 71 -7.04 6.99 -12.54
CA LEU A 71 -6.01 5.97 -12.81
C LEU A 71 -4.61 6.49 -12.51
N ALA A 72 -4.31 7.75 -12.87
CA ALA A 72 -3.04 8.40 -12.53
C ALA A 72 -2.79 8.39 -11.02
N TYR A 73 -3.83 8.73 -10.24
CA TYR A 73 -3.76 8.67 -8.79
C TYR A 73 -3.53 7.24 -8.26
N MET A 74 -4.19 6.24 -8.83
CA MET A 74 -3.97 4.83 -8.45
C MET A 74 -2.54 4.37 -8.76
N ILE A 75 -2.02 4.76 -9.94
CA ILE A 75 -0.63 4.47 -10.32
C ILE A 75 0.34 5.10 -9.33
N PHE A 76 0.10 6.36 -8.93
CA PHE A 76 0.90 7.02 -7.91
C PHE A 76 0.92 6.24 -6.59
N ILE A 77 -0.22 5.77 -6.09
CA ILE A 77 -0.29 4.98 -4.85
C ILE A 77 0.40 3.63 -5.00
N ILE A 78 0.27 2.99 -6.17
CA ILE A 78 1.00 1.75 -6.47
C ILE A 78 2.52 2.00 -6.44
N MET A 79 2.99 3.11 -7.02
CA MET A 79 4.41 3.49 -6.99
C MET A 79 4.90 3.80 -5.57
N VAL A 80 4.11 4.50 -4.75
CA VAL A 80 4.43 4.70 -3.33
C VAL A 80 4.58 3.35 -2.62
N THR A 81 3.65 2.41 -2.84
CA THR A 81 3.69 1.09 -2.23
C THR A 81 4.91 0.30 -2.67
N LEU A 82 5.22 0.31 -3.97
CA LEU A 82 6.38 -0.37 -4.54
C LEU A 82 7.69 0.19 -3.99
N LEU A 83 7.86 1.51 -4.03
CA LEU A 83 9.09 2.15 -3.54
C LEU A 83 9.24 1.98 -2.03
N THR A 84 8.14 2.04 -1.26
CA THR A 84 8.18 1.74 0.17
C THR A 84 8.68 0.32 0.40
N SER A 85 8.15 -0.66 -0.31
CA SER A 85 8.56 -2.07 -0.21
C SER A 85 10.06 -2.25 -0.51
N LEU A 86 10.60 -1.52 -1.49
CA LEU A 86 12.00 -1.65 -1.91
C LEU A 86 13.00 -0.96 -0.96
N TYR A 87 12.60 0.14 -0.31
CA TYR A 87 13.55 0.99 0.42
C TYR A 87 13.34 1.03 1.93
N SER A 88 12.29 0.39 2.47
CA SER A 88 11.95 0.46 3.90
C SER A 88 12.81 -0.43 4.81
N GLU A 89 13.59 -1.37 4.28
CA GLU A 89 14.33 -2.36 5.06
C GLU A 89 15.19 -1.71 6.16
N LYS A 90 16.00 -0.71 5.82
CA LYS A 90 16.86 -0.01 6.80
C LYS A 90 16.06 0.68 7.90
N LEU A 91 14.94 1.29 7.53
CA LEU A 91 14.04 1.94 8.48
C LEU A 91 13.39 0.93 9.42
N LEU A 92 12.92 -0.20 8.89
CA LEU A 92 12.32 -1.28 9.70
C LEU A 92 13.32 -1.88 10.68
N ILE A 93 14.58 -2.07 10.25
CA ILE A 93 15.67 -2.53 11.13
C ILE A 93 15.96 -1.50 12.21
N SER A 94 16.03 -0.20 11.88
CA SER A 94 16.21 0.88 12.84
C SER A 94 15.13 0.88 13.93
N LEU A 95 13.86 0.81 13.52
CA LEU A 95 12.72 0.75 14.44
C LEU A 95 12.70 -0.55 15.26
N ALA A 96 13.08 -1.68 14.67
CA ALA A 96 13.19 -2.95 15.39
C ALA A 96 14.25 -2.87 16.49
N ASN A 97 15.43 -2.34 16.19
CA ASN A 97 16.51 -2.17 17.17
C ASN A 97 16.12 -1.22 18.30
N GLN A 98 15.30 -0.19 18.00
CA GLN A 98 14.83 0.76 19.01
C GLN A 98 13.83 0.12 19.98
N HIS A 99 12.90 -0.70 19.47
CA HIS A 99 11.81 -1.24 20.29
C HIS A 99 12.05 -2.68 20.76
N TYR A 100 12.90 -3.44 20.06
CA TYR A 100 13.15 -4.88 20.27
C TYR A 100 14.64 -5.23 20.15
N PRO A 101 15.52 -4.64 20.98
CA PRO A 101 16.98 -4.76 20.83
C PRO A 101 17.52 -6.18 20.99
N LYS A 102 16.71 -7.10 21.53
CA LYS A 102 17.10 -8.51 21.70
C LYS A 102 16.77 -9.39 20.48
N ILE A 103 16.06 -8.84 19.49
CA ILE A 103 15.66 -9.60 18.31
C ILE A 103 16.66 -9.35 17.20
N GLU A 104 17.33 -10.39 16.76
CA GLU A 104 18.28 -10.32 15.66
C GLU A 104 17.59 -10.27 14.30
N VAL A 105 18.20 -9.55 13.37
CA VAL A 105 17.83 -9.56 11.95
C VAL A 105 18.41 -10.84 11.33
N ILE A 106 17.53 -11.72 10.84
CA ILE A 106 17.93 -13.05 10.35
C ILE A 106 18.02 -13.14 8.81
N GLY A 107 17.50 -12.15 8.09
CA GLY A 107 17.49 -12.17 6.64
C GLY A 107 17.31 -10.80 6.01
N THR A 108 17.11 -10.79 4.69
CA THR A 108 16.80 -9.59 3.89
C THR A 108 15.64 -9.89 2.95
N ALA A 109 14.83 -8.88 2.64
CA ALA A 109 13.79 -9.04 1.65
C ALA A 109 14.40 -9.13 0.23
N ASN A 110 14.05 -10.18 -0.51
CA ASN A 110 14.50 -10.31 -1.89
C ASN A 110 13.73 -9.31 -2.79
N ILE A 111 14.46 -8.40 -3.42
CA ILE A 111 13.92 -7.33 -4.27
C ILE A 111 12.99 -7.87 -5.35
N SER A 112 13.38 -8.92 -6.07
CA SER A 112 12.56 -9.51 -7.13
C SER A 112 11.25 -10.07 -6.59
N THR A 113 11.27 -10.68 -5.40
CA THR A 113 10.06 -11.19 -4.74
C THR A 113 9.16 -10.06 -4.26
N SER A 114 9.73 -9.00 -3.68
CA SER A 114 8.97 -7.80 -3.27
C SER A 114 8.27 -7.13 -4.45
N ILE A 115 8.99 -6.94 -5.57
CA ILE A 115 8.41 -6.41 -6.81
C ILE A 115 7.28 -7.31 -7.31
N LEU A 116 7.51 -8.62 -7.41
CA LEU A 116 6.52 -9.56 -7.91
C LEU A 116 5.25 -9.58 -7.04
N LEU A 117 5.39 -9.56 -5.72
CA LEU A 117 4.26 -9.53 -4.80
C LEU A 117 3.48 -8.21 -4.90
N THR A 118 4.18 -7.08 -5.01
CA THR A 118 3.55 -5.77 -5.19
C THR A 118 2.81 -5.70 -6.52
N LEU A 119 3.43 -6.14 -7.62
CA LEU A 119 2.77 -6.17 -8.94
C LEU A 119 1.55 -7.10 -8.93
N LYS A 120 1.66 -8.29 -8.34
CA LYS A 120 0.53 -9.21 -8.18
C LYS A 120 -0.60 -8.59 -7.35
N ALA A 121 -0.28 -7.95 -6.23
CA ALA A 121 -1.27 -7.26 -5.40
C ALA A 121 -1.93 -6.10 -6.15
N SER A 122 -1.15 -5.34 -6.94
CA SER A 122 -1.64 -4.24 -7.78
C SER A 122 -2.58 -4.73 -8.87
N MET A 123 -2.25 -5.82 -9.55
CA MET A 123 -3.13 -6.43 -10.56
C MET A 123 -4.45 -6.90 -9.93
N ILE A 124 -4.39 -7.59 -8.80
CA ILE A 124 -5.60 -8.01 -8.07
C ILE A 124 -6.42 -6.79 -7.64
N PHE A 125 -5.77 -5.76 -7.13
CA PHE A 125 -6.40 -4.50 -6.74
C PHE A 125 -7.13 -3.86 -7.92
N LEU A 126 -6.48 -3.71 -9.07
CA LEU A 126 -7.08 -3.09 -10.27
C LEU A 126 -8.27 -3.91 -10.80
N VAL A 127 -8.13 -5.23 -10.89
CA VAL A 127 -9.23 -6.12 -11.32
C VAL A 127 -10.42 -6.01 -10.36
N LEU A 128 -10.17 -6.12 -9.05
CA LEU A 128 -11.23 -5.99 -8.04
C LEU A 128 -11.84 -4.60 -8.02
N PHE A 129 -11.05 -3.55 -8.26
CA PHE A 129 -11.56 -2.17 -8.36
C PHE A 129 -12.59 -2.05 -9.48
N ILE A 130 -12.27 -2.57 -10.68
CA ILE A 130 -13.18 -2.54 -11.83
C ILE A 130 -14.47 -3.35 -11.52
N LEU A 131 -14.33 -4.56 -10.96
CA LEU A 131 -15.47 -5.42 -10.64
C LEU A 131 -16.38 -4.84 -9.55
N LEU A 132 -15.79 -4.18 -8.55
CA LEU A 132 -16.51 -3.62 -7.40
C LEU A 132 -16.92 -2.16 -7.59
N LEU A 133 -16.57 -1.56 -8.75
CA LEU A 133 -16.90 -0.17 -9.06
C LEU A 133 -18.37 0.21 -8.79
N PRO A 134 -19.39 -0.58 -9.19
CA PRO A 134 -20.78 -0.25 -8.91
C PRO A 134 -21.10 -0.14 -7.41
N PHE A 135 -20.43 -0.94 -6.58
CA PHE A 135 -20.65 -0.96 -5.13
C PHE A 135 -20.02 0.23 -4.41
N ILE A 136 -19.02 0.88 -5.03
CA ILE A 136 -18.30 2.04 -4.46
C ILE A 136 -19.28 3.23 -4.28
N PHE A 137 -20.28 3.34 -5.16
CA PHE A 137 -21.26 4.42 -5.11
C PHE A 137 -22.38 4.20 -4.06
N ILE A 138 -22.45 3.03 -3.43
CA ILE A 138 -23.44 2.76 -2.39
C ILE A 138 -22.91 3.34 -1.07
N PRO A 139 -23.63 4.27 -0.40
CA PRO A 139 -23.22 4.83 0.89
C PRO A 139 -22.90 3.73 1.90
N ILE A 140 -21.86 3.91 2.73
CA ILE A 140 -21.33 2.96 3.73
C ILE A 140 -20.70 1.72 3.09
N VAL A 141 -21.42 1.01 2.20
CA VAL A 141 -20.90 -0.19 1.52
C VAL A 141 -19.65 0.17 0.69
N GLY A 142 -19.71 1.27 -0.08
CA GLY A 142 -18.60 1.76 -0.88
C GLY A 142 -17.36 2.05 -0.03
N GLN A 143 -17.53 2.62 1.15
CA GLN A 143 -16.41 2.89 2.05
C GLN A 143 -15.72 1.59 2.52
N ILE A 144 -16.52 0.57 2.86
CA ILE A 144 -16.00 -0.74 3.26
C ILE A 144 -15.27 -1.42 2.08
N VAL A 145 -15.85 -1.33 0.89
CA VAL A 145 -15.26 -1.87 -0.35
C VAL A 145 -13.91 -1.20 -0.63
N ILE A 146 -13.85 0.13 -0.59
CA ILE A 146 -12.61 0.88 -0.81
C ILE A 146 -11.54 0.49 0.21
N LEU A 147 -11.91 0.43 1.49
CA LEU A 147 -11.00 0.02 2.56
C LEU A 147 -10.47 -1.40 2.35
N TYR A 148 -11.33 -2.31 1.94
CA TYR A 148 -10.94 -3.68 1.60
C TYR A 148 -9.96 -3.71 0.41
N LEU A 149 -10.24 -2.96 -0.66
CA LEU A 149 -9.41 -2.87 -1.85
C LEU A 149 -8.00 -2.38 -1.52
N TRP A 150 -7.87 -1.29 -0.77
CA TRP A 150 -6.57 -0.79 -0.31
C TRP A 150 -5.83 -1.82 0.56
N SER A 151 -6.55 -2.58 1.39
CA SER A 151 -5.94 -3.64 2.18
C SER A 151 -5.40 -4.80 1.34
N VAL A 152 -5.97 -5.04 0.15
CA VAL A 152 -5.46 -6.04 -0.80
C VAL A 152 -4.08 -5.63 -1.32
N LEU A 153 -3.93 -4.34 -1.66
CA LEU A 153 -2.66 -3.79 -2.15
C LEU A 153 -1.55 -3.90 -1.10
N LEU A 154 -1.87 -3.64 0.16
CA LEU A 154 -0.87 -3.55 1.23
C LEU A 154 -0.49 -4.90 1.84
N LYS A 155 -1.43 -5.83 1.99
CA LYS A 155 -1.29 -6.99 2.88
C LYS A 155 -0.12 -7.93 2.55
N GLU A 156 -0.08 -8.47 1.32
CA GLU A 156 0.90 -9.51 0.98
C GLU A 156 2.33 -8.96 0.83
N PRO A 157 2.57 -7.83 0.13
CA PRO A 157 3.90 -7.23 0.07
C PRO A 157 4.43 -6.86 1.45
N THR A 158 3.64 -6.17 2.27
CA THR A 158 4.02 -5.75 3.62
C THR A 158 4.36 -6.94 4.52
N LEU A 159 3.55 -8.00 4.47
CA LEU A 159 3.82 -9.20 5.27
C LEU A 159 5.15 -9.84 4.87
N TYR A 160 5.42 -9.91 3.56
CA TYR A 160 6.68 -10.45 3.07
C TYR A 160 7.87 -9.60 3.50
N ASP A 161 7.82 -8.28 3.25
CA ASP A 161 8.93 -7.36 3.55
C ASP A 161 9.33 -7.40 5.02
N VAL A 162 8.34 -7.40 5.94
CA VAL A 162 8.62 -7.49 7.38
C VAL A 162 9.06 -8.89 7.80
N SER A 163 8.38 -9.93 7.31
CA SER A 163 8.67 -11.30 7.75
C SER A 163 10.02 -11.81 7.26
N ALA A 164 10.45 -11.40 6.07
CA ALA A 164 11.75 -11.80 5.52
C ALA A 164 12.94 -11.33 6.38
N LEU A 165 12.76 -10.27 7.16
CA LEU A 165 13.78 -9.75 8.06
C LEU A 165 13.87 -10.51 9.39
N PHE A 166 12.73 -11.05 9.89
CA PHE A 166 12.63 -11.48 11.30
C PHE A 166 12.02 -12.86 11.51
N ILE A 167 11.46 -13.52 10.47
CA ILE A 167 10.80 -14.84 10.60
C ILE A 167 11.39 -15.84 9.61
N GLU A 168 11.99 -16.91 10.13
CA GLU A 168 12.47 -18.04 9.33
C GLU A 168 11.41 -19.16 9.24
N ASP A 169 10.67 -19.39 10.34
CA ASP A 169 9.72 -20.50 10.43
C ASP A 169 8.39 -20.19 9.70
N LYS A 170 8.10 -20.99 8.68
CA LYS A 170 6.86 -20.91 7.89
C LYS A 170 5.58 -21.14 8.71
N LYS A 171 5.66 -21.91 9.83
CA LYS A 171 4.50 -22.13 10.70
C LYS A 171 4.14 -20.86 11.46
N VAL A 172 5.16 -20.20 12.05
CA VAL A 172 5.00 -18.90 12.73
C VAL A 172 4.43 -17.86 11.77
N LEU A 173 4.96 -17.79 10.54
CA LEU A 173 4.44 -16.89 9.51
C LEU A 173 2.96 -17.14 9.20
N LYS A 174 2.54 -18.42 9.11
CA LYS A 174 1.15 -18.79 8.82
C LYS A 174 0.19 -18.35 9.94
N GLU A 175 0.60 -18.43 11.18
CA GLU A 175 -0.20 -17.98 12.33
C GLU A 175 -0.31 -16.45 12.35
N LYS A 176 0.79 -15.74 12.14
CA LYS A 176 0.82 -14.27 12.06
C LYS A 176 -0.06 -13.73 10.93
N LYS A 177 -0.16 -14.46 9.82
CA LYS A 177 -0.97 -14.08 8.64
C LYS A 177 -2.46 -13.88 8.96
N LYS A 178 -3.01 -14.50 9.98
CA LYS A 178 -4.46 -14.42 10.29
C LYS A 178 -4.92 -13.00 10.67
N LYS A 179 -4.13 -12.23 11.41
CA LYS A 179 -4.48 -10.87 11.88
C LYS A 179 -4.07 -9.76 10.89
N THR A 180 -3.24 -10.08 9.90
CA THR A 180 -2.65 -9.07 9.01
C THR A 180 -3.66 -8.33 8.13
N ARG A 181 -4.82 -8.95 7.81
CA ARG A 181 -5.88 -8.28 7.05
C ARG A 181 -6.44 -7.07 7.82
N VAL A 182 -6.70 -7.21 9.11
CA VAL A 182 -7.21 -6.14 9.96
C VAL A 182 -6.18 -5.01 10.08
N LEU A 183 -4.90 -5.36 10.25
CA LEU A 183 -3.82 -4.37 10.30
C LEU A 183 -3.66 -3.62 8.97
N ALA A 184 -3.76 -4.33 7.84
CA ALA A 184 -3.74 -3.70 6.52
C ALA A 184 -4.94 -2.78 6.30
N MET A 185 -6.15 -3.15 6.77
CA MET A 185 -7.32 -2.28 6.72
C MET A 185 -7.15 -1.04 7.60
N LEU A 186 -6.57 -1.17 8.80
CA LEU A 186 -6.26 -0.03 9.66
C LEU A 186 -5.27 0.94 8.99
N ALA A 187 -4.21 0.42 8.38
CA ALA A 187 -3.27 1.24 7.63
C ALA A 187 -3.94 1.93 6.44
N SER A 188 -4.88 1.24 5.79
CA SER A 188 -5.62 1.76 4.64
C SER A 188 -6.52 2.95 4.98
N LEU A 189 -6.80 3.23 6.26
CA LEU A 189 -7.54 4.43 6.66
C LEU A 189 -6.83 5.73 6.24
N PHE A 190 -5.51 5.71 6.15
CA PHE A 190 -4.74 6.86 5.64
C PHE A 190 -5.08 7.21 4.19
N ASN A 191 -5.59 6.24 3.40
CA ASN A 191 -5.96 6.48 2.01
C ASN A 191 -7.22 7.35 1.83
N TYR A 192 -8.00 7.57 2.89
CA TYR A 192 -9.14 8.48 2.84
C TYR A 192 -8.75 9.95 2.87
N VAL A 193 -7.53 10.27 3.28
CA VAL A 193 -7.05 11.64 3.35
C VAL A 193 -5.99 11.83 2.27
N PRO A 194 -6.26 12.60 1.20
CA PRO A 194 -5.27 12.94 0.17
C PRO A 194 -4.00 13.49 0.82
N ILE A 195 -2.86 13.20 0.21
CA ILE A 195 -1.51 13.53 0.73
C ILE A 195 -1.10 12.64 1.92
N VAL A 196 -1.98 12.41 2.90
CA VAL A 196 -1.68 11.54 4.06
C VAL A 196 -1.62 10.06 3.63
N ASN A 197 -2.23 9.70 2.53
CA ASN A 197 -2.23 8.34 1.97
C ASN A 197 -0.82 7.81 1.63
N ILE A 198 0.17 8.68 1.37
CA ILE A 198 1.56 8.27 1.17
C ILE A 198 2.17 7.56 2.40
N PHE A 199 1.57 7.76 3.58
CA PHE A 199 1.96 7.09 4.80
C PHE A 199 1.37 5.67 4.94
N ALA A 200 0.33 5.32 4.19
CA ALA A 200 -0.37 4.03 4.33
C ALA A 200 0.56 2.80 4.20
N PRO A 201 1.46 2.70 3.18
CA PRO A 201 2.33 1.54 3.03
C PRO A 201 3.32 1.38 4.19
N ILE A 202 4.00 2.45 4.59
CA ILE A 202 4.97 2.37 5.69
C ILE A 202 4.27 2.16 7.03
N PHE A 203 3.09 2.75 7.24
CA PHE A 203 2.31 2.50 8.44
C PHE A 203 1.86 1.04 8.55
N ALA A 204 1.50 0.41 7.42
CA ALA A 204 1.23 -1.02 7.38
C ALA A 204 2.47 -1.84 7.81
N GLN A 205 3.65 -1.49 7.29
CA GLN A 205 4.90 -2.18 7.65
C GLN A 205 5.24 -2.01 9.14
N ILE A 206 5.08 -0.81 9.70
CA ILE A 206 5.29 -0.56 11.13
C ILE A 206 4.28 -1.34 11.99
N LEU A 207 3.00 -1.35 11.63
CA LEU A 207 1.99 -2.17 12.31
C LEU A 207 2.34 -3.66 12.28
N PHE A 208 2.82 -4.15 11.13
CA PHE A 208 3.21 -5.56 10.98
C PHE A 208 4.49 -5.86 11.75
N LEU A 209 5.46 -4.94 11.78
CA LEU A 209 6.66 -5.05 12.58
C LEU A 209 6.32 -5.27 14.06
N HIS A 210 5.50 -4.38 14.63
CA HIS A 210 5.08 -4.52 16.02
C HIS A 210 4.20 -5.74 16.28
N HIS A 211 3.42 -6.20 15.29
CA HIS A 211 2.64 -7.43 15.40
C HIS A 211 3.53 -8.68 15.40
N VAL A 212 4.55 -8.69 14.56
CA VAL A 212 5.47 -9.82 14.41
C VAL A 212 6.41 -9.93 15.62
N LEU A 213 6.99 -8.80 16.04
CA LEU A 213 8.02 -8.77 17.08
C LEU A 213 7.44 -8.67 18.50
N GLY A 214 6.34 -7.96 18.71
CA GLY A 214 5.75 -7.77 20.02
C GLY A 214 5.28 -9.05 20.71
N GLU A 215 4.86 -10.05 19.94
CA GLU A 215 4.50 -11.35 20.50
C GLU A 215 5.73 -12.26 20.76
N LYS A 216 6.91 -11.95 20.19
CA LYS A 216 8.15 -12.67 20.48
C LYS A 216 8.80 -12.25 21.81
N GLU A 217 8.48 -11.06 22.29
CA GLU A 217 9.01 -10.54 23.55
C GLU A 217 8.23 -11.06 24.78
N GLU A 218 6.98 -11.54 24.56
CA GLU A 218 6.10 -12.09 25.60
C GLU A 218 6.22 -13.65 25.74
N SER A 219 6.95 -14.32 24.85
CA SER A 219 7.19 -15.78 24.87
C SER A 219 8.59 -16.12 25.32
#